data_c04fa4e4cf1c2473709160f1dd4ba4c0
#
_entry.id   c04fa4e4cf1c2473709160f1dd4ba4c0
#
_cell.length_a   1.000
_cell.length_b   1.000
_cell.length_c   1.000
_cell.angle_alpha   90.00
_cell.angle_beta   90.00
_cell.angle_gamma   90.00
#
_symmetry.space_group_name_H-M   'P 1'
#
loop_
_entity.id
_entity.type
_entity.pdbx_description
1 polymer ?
#
loop_
_entity_poly.entity_id
_entity_poly.type
_entity_poly.pdbx_seq_one_letter_code
_entity_poly.pdbx_strand_id
1 'polypeptide(L)'
;MQLVHGGDWAGYRAEFGRDPLDFSANVSPLGLPEGVARAITAALPTADRYPDPLCRELRAKLALHEGVPAEQILCGNGAADLIFRLVWAKKPRRALVTAPTFAEYATALESVGCTVERFFLREQEDFAVTDAFCAAIRPGVDMVFLCQPNNPTGQLAALPLVEQILRRCAACGTLLVVDECFLDFLPDHALHTAKGLLGEGNLVILKAFTKLYGMAGVRLGYA
;
A
#
# COMPACT_ATOMS: atom_id res chain seq x y z
N MET A 1 -15.05 16.80 -11.04
CA MET A 1 -14.23 15.96 -10.14
C MET A 1 -12.92 15.69 -10.87
N GLN A 2 -11.79 16.11 -10.33
CA GLN A 2 -10.50 15.87 -10.98
C GLN A 2 -10.07 14.43 -10.65
N LEU A 3 -9.79 13.61 -11.68
CA LEU A 3 -9.26 12.26 -11.49
C LEU A 3 -7.81 12.38 -11.01
N VAL A 4 -7.49 11.77 -9.88
CA VAL A 4 -6.16 11.80 -9.26
C VAL A 4 -5.32 10.59 -9.69
N HIS A 5 -5.99 9.56 -10.25
CA HIS A 5 -5.36 8.30 -10.64
C HIS A 5 -5.45 8.06 -12.14
N GLY A 6 -4.45 7.35 -12.69
CA GLY A 6 -4.49 6.82 -14.03
C GLY A 6 -5.46 5.63 -14.18
N GLY A 7 -5.58 5.12 -15.41
CA GLY A 7 -6.40 3.95 -15.72
C GLY A 7 -7.86 4.27 -16.03
N ASP A 8 -8.18 5.51 -16.37
CA ASP A 8 -9.55 5.89 -16.82
C ASP A 8 -9.82 5.48 -18.27
N TRP A 9 -9.88 4.19 -18.48
CA TRP A 9 -10.18 3.62 -19.80
C TRP A 9 -11.60 3.95 -20.27
N ALA A 10 -12.54 3.99 -19.32
CA ALA A 10 -13.95 4.26 -19.65
C ALA A 10 -14.14 5.70 -20.13
N GLY A 11 -13.55 6.68 -19.46
CA GLY A 11 -13.58 8.08 -19.87
C GLY A 11 -12.88 8.27 -21.22
N TYR A 12 -11.71 7.68 -21.42
CA TYR A 12 -10.99 7.77 -22.69
C TYR A 12 -11.80 7.15 -23.85
N ARG A 13 -12.40 5.96 -23.63
CA ARG A 13 -13.28 5.34 -24.63
C ARG A 13 -14.49 6.20 -24.98
N ALA A 14 -15.11 6.81 -23.97
CA ALA A 14 -16.27 7.68 -24.18
C ALA A 14 -15.91 8.92 -25.00
N GLU A 15 -14.71 9.48 -24.79
CA GLU A 15 -14.25 10.68 -25.49
C GLU A 15 -13.70 10.38 -26.90
N PHE A 16 -12.90 9.31 -27.07
CA PHE A 16 -12.14 9.04 -28.29
C PHE A 16 -12.64 7.83 -29.10
N GLY A 17 -13.59 7.05 -28.61
CA GLY A 17 -14.17 5.89 -29.29
C GLY A 17 -13.22 4.70 -29.46
N ARG A 18 -12.10 4.67 -28.74
CA ARG A 18 -11.07 3.64 -28.82
C ARG A 18 -10.37 3.43 -27.47
N ASP A 19 -9.66 2.31 -27.33
CA ASP A 19 -8.85 2.05 -26.15
C ASP A 19 -7.61 2.95 -26.09
N PRO A 20 -7.21 3.40 -24.87
CA PRO A 20 -5.96 4.14 -24.71
C PRO A 20 -4.73 3.23 -24.86
N LEU A 21 -3.62 3.81 -25.27
CA LEU A 21 -2.31 3.27 -24.93
C LEU A 21 -1.97 3.80 -23.54
N ASP A 22 -2.17 2.97 -22.51
CA ASP A 22 -2.18 3.43 -21.14
C ASP A 22 -0.79 3.34 -20.50
N PHE A 23 -0.19 4.51 -20.21
CA PHE A 23 1.03 4.68 -19.42
C PHE A 23 0.76 5.29 -18.04
N SER A 24 -0.50 5.42 -17.66
CA SER A 24 -0.91 6.09 -16.42
C SER A 24 -1.09 5.14 -15.23
N ALA A 25 -1.19 3.83 -15.49
CA ALA A 25 -1.38 2.83 -14.46
C ALA A 25 -0.15 1.91 -14.33
N ASN A 26 0.44 1.87 -13.13
CA ASN A 26 1.59 1.01 -12.83
C ASN A 26 1.11 -0.42 -12.51
N VAL A 27 0.70 -1.16 -13.53
CA VAL A 27 0.26 -2.56 -13.45
C VAL A 27 1.15 -3.40 -14.38
N SER A 28 1.45 -4.64 -13.98
CA SER A 28 2.26 -5.55 -14.80
C SER A 28 1.73 -5.65 -16.23
N PRO A 29 2.57 -5.43 -17.26
CA PRO A 29 2.17 -5.55 -18.65
C PRO A 29 1.90 -7.00 -19.07
N LEU A 30 2.27 -7.99 -18.23
CA LEU A 30 2.00 -9.40 -18.48
C LEU A 30 0.52 -9.77 -18.29
N GLY A 31 -0.27 -8.84 -17.71
CA GLY A 31 -1.69 -9.03 -17.46
C GLY A 31 -1.99 -10.01 -16.32
N LEU A 32 -3.24 -10.49 -16.30
CA LEU A 32 -3.71 -11.42 -15.27
C LEU A 32 -3.14 -12.82 -15.51
N PRO A 33 -2.46 -13.44 -14.52
CA PRO A 33 -1.93 -14.79 -14.67
C PRO A 33 -3.04 -15.81 -15.00
N GLU A 34 -2.76 -16.73 -15.92
CA GLU A 34 -3.74 -17.72 -16.39
C GLU A 34 -4.34 -18.56 -15.24
N GLY A 35 -3.51 -18.94 -14.25
CA GLY A 35 -3.96 -19.67 -13.07
C GLY A 35 -4.97 -18.88 -12.24
N VAL A 36 -4.81 -17.55 -12.13
CA VAL A 36 -5.76 -16.67 -11.45
C VAL A 36 -7.06 -16.56 -12.23
N ALA A 37 -6.98 -16.39 -13.56
CA ALA A 37 -8.16 -16.34 -14.43
C ALA A 37 -9.00 -17.63 -14.31
N ARG A 38 -8.34 -18.81 -14.33
CA ARG A 38 -9.01 -20.12 -14.13
C ARG A 38 -9.66 -20.21 -12.75
N ALA A 39 -8.97 -19.78 -11.68
CA ALA A 39 -9.52 -19.82 -10.33
C ALA A 39 -10.76 -18.93 -10.16
N ILE A 40 -10.73 -17.72 -10.74
CA ILE A 40 -11.89 -16.81 -10.75
C ILE A 40 -13.06 -17.44 -11.48
N THR A 41 -12.83 -17.99 -12.69
CA THR A 41 -13.87 -18.67 -13.48
C THR A 41 -14.48 -19.86 -12.72
N ALA A 42 -13.65 -20.66 -12.05
CA ALA A 42 -14.11 -21.80 -11.26
C ALA A 42 -14.92 -21.36 -10.02
N ALA A 43 -14.68 -20.17 -9.50
CA ALA A 43 -15.42 -19.64 -8.34
C ALA A 43 -16.78 -19.01 -8.70
N LEU A 44 -17.01 -18.60 -9.97
CA LEU A 44 -18.25 -17.95 -10.40
C LEU A 44 -19.54 -18.70 -10.03
N PRO A 45 -19.63 -20.06 -10.10
CA PRO A 45 -20.83 -20.78 -9.69
C PRO A 45 -21.20 -20.63 -8.20
N THR A 46 -20.30 -20.11 -7.37
CA THR A 46 -20.55 -19.87 -5.93
C THR A 46 -20.83 -18.39 -5.63
N ALA A 47 -20.92 -17.54 -6.64
CA ALA A 47 -21.15 -16.11 -6.47
C ALA A 47 -22.53 -15.73 -5.90
N ASP A 48 -23.45 -16.70 -5.84
CA ASP A 48 -24.76 -16.59 -5.18
C ASP A 48 -24.69 -16.69 -3.64
N ARG A 49 -23.49 -16.95 -3.09
CA ARG A 49 -23.27 -17.11 -1.65
C ARG A 49 -22.40 -16.00 -1.11
N TYR A 50 -22.66 -15.59 0.14
CA TYR A 50 -21.75 -14.68 0.83
C TYR A 50 -20.39 -15.34 1.03
N PRO A 51 -19.29 -14.60 0.79
CA PRO A 51 -17.96 -15.11 1.09
C PRO A 51 -17.74 -15.22 2.60
N ASP A 52 -16.70 -15.95 3.00
CA ASP A 52 -16.31 -16.04 4.41
C ASP A 52 -15.96 -14.63 4.95
N PRO A 53 -16.74 -14.08 5.89
CA PRO A 53 -16.55 -12.72 6.39
C PRO A 53 -15.22 -12.52 7.15
N LEU A 54 -14.58 -13.61 7.58
CA LEU A 54 -13.30 -13.60 8.26
C LEU A 54 -12.13 -13.97 7.33
N CYS A 55 -12.39 -14.25 6.05
CA CYS A 55 -11.37 -14.64 5.07
C CYS A 55 -10.43 -15.75 5.57
N ARG A 56 -10.94 -16.75 6.32
CA ARG A 56 -10.13 -17.73 7.06
C ARG A 56 -9.17 -18.50 6.17
N GLU A 57 -9.65 -19.02 5.05
CA GLU A 57 -8.83 -19.78 4.11
C GLU A 57 -7.76 -18.90 3.46
N LEU A 58 -8.12 -17.69 3.01
CA LEU A 58 -7.18 -16.74 2.41
C LEU A 58 -6.12 -16.32 3.42
N ARG A 59 -6.52 -15.97 4.65
CA ARG A 59 -5.58 -15.60 5.72
C ARG A 59 -4.62 -16.73 6.07
N ALA A 60 -5.11 -17.98 6.12
CA ALA A 60 -4.24 -19.14 6.37
C ALA A 60 -3.20 -19.33 5.25
N LYS A 61 -3.58 -19.17 3.98
CA LYS A 61 -2.66 -19.23 2.84
C LYS A 61 -1.66 -18.10 2.85
N LEU A 62 -2.09 -16.88 3.15
CA LEU A 62 -1.21 -15.72 3.26
C LEU A 62 -0.24 -15.88 4.45
N ALA A 63 -0.72 -16.37 5.58
CA ALA A 63 0.11 -16.65 6.76
C ALA A 63 1.26 -17.61 6.45
N LEU A 64 0.95 -18.69 5.72
CA LEU A 64 1.96 -19.65 5.27
C LEU A 64 2.95 -19.01 4.28
N HIS A 65 2.47 -18.20 3.35
CA HIS A 65 3.30 -17.53 2.35
C HIS A 65 4.22 -16.48 2.98
N GLU A 66 3.67 -15.66 3.87
CA GLU A 66 4.41 -14.58 4.50
C GLU A 66 5.25 -15.04 5.71
N GLY A 67 4.96 -16.22 6.27
CA GLY A 67 5.63 -16.73 7.47
C GLY A 67 5.25 -15.94 8.73
N VAL A 68 3.99 -15.46 8.80
CA VAL A 68 3.44 -14.71 9.94
C VAL A 68 2.16 -15.37 10.45
N PRO A 69 1.74 -15.17 11.71
CA PRO A 69 0.48 -15.69 12.23
C PRO A 69 -0.74 -15.15 11.45
N ALA A 70 -1.74 -16.00 11.20
CA ALA A 70 -2.95 -15.58 10.48
C ALA A 70 -3.74 -14.48 11.19
N GLU A 71 -3.60 -14.38 12.51
CA GLU A 71 -4.20 -13.33 13.35
C GLU A 71 -3.63 -11.95 13.06
N GLN A 72 -2.43 -11.88 12.51
CA GLN A 72 -1.78 -10.62 12.10
C GLN A 72 -2.14 -10.20 10.67
N ILE A 73 -2.98 -10.98 9.96
CA ILE A 73 -3.35 -10.68 8.58
C ILE A 73 -4.79 -10.16 8.52
N LEU A 74 -4.95 -9.00 7.88
CA LEU A 74 -6.24 -8.42 7.53
C LEU A 74 -6.36 -8.33 6.01
N CYS A 75 -7.40 -8.96 5.44
CA CYS A 75 -7.70 -8.85 4.01
C CYS A 75 -8.60 -7.65 3.71
N GLY A 76 -8.45 -7.07 2.51
CA GLY A 76 -9.24 -5.94 2.04
C GLY A 76 -9.39 -5.90 0.52
N ASN A 77 -10.22 -4.98 0.05
CA ASN A 77 -10.51 -4.77 -1.38
C ASN A 77 -9.41 -3.94 -2.07
N GLY A 78 -8.17 -4.43 -2.02
CA GLY A 78 -6.96 -3.72 -2.41
C GLY A 78 -6.39 -2.87 -1.27
N ALA A 79 -5.16 -2.36 -1.45
CA ALA A 79 -4.49 -1.54 -0.43
C ALA A 79 -5.27 -0.26 -0.09
N ALA A 80 -5.93 0.38 -1.06
CA ALA A 80 -6.70 1.59 -0.82
C ALA A 80 -7.81 1.37 0.23
N ASP A 81 -8.57 0.28 0.14
CA ASP A 81 -9.58 -0.07 1.16
C ASP A 81 -8.95 -0.20 2.55
N LEU A 82 -7.79 -0.86 2.65
CA LEU A 82 -7.08 -1.03 3.92
C LEU A 82 -6.55 0.29 4.48
N ILE A 83 -6.06 1.20 3.63
CA ILE A 83 -5.62 2.55 4.01
C ILE A 83 -6.79 3.31 4.64
N PHE A 84 -7.94 3.38 3.96
CA PHE A 84 -9.11 4.08 4.47
C PHE A 84 -9.62 3.45 5.77
N ARG A 85 -9.75 2.12 5.82
CA ARG A 85 -10.20 1.40 7.02
C ARG A 85 -9.28 1.62 8.22
N LEU A 86 -7.95 1.61 8.00
CA LEU A 86 -6.96 1.86 9.02
C LEU A 86 -7.08 3.29 9.57
N VAL A 87 -7.15 4.27 8.67
CA VAL A 87 -7.29 5.70 9.03
C VAL A 87 -8.61 5.94 9.78
N TRP A 88 -9.70 5.36 9.32
CA TRP A 88 -11.01 5.50 9.99
C TRP A 88 -11.06 4.82 11.36
N ALA A 89 -10.36 3.70 11.52
CA ALA A 89 -10.28 3.01 12.80
C ALA A 89 -9.39 3.75 13.82
N LYS A 90 -8.27 4.32 13.36
CA LYS A 90 -7.30 5.01 14.22
C LYS A 90 -7.63 6.49 14.46
N LYS A 91 -8.30 7.15 13.50
CA LYS A 91 -8.67 8.57 13.56
C LYS A 91 -7.50 9.48 13.98
N PRO A 92 -6.34 9.42 13.25
CA PRO A 92 -5.20 10.25 13.60
C PRO A 92 -5.56 11.71 13.48
N ARG A 93 -5.05 12.55 14.39
CA ARG A 93 -5.23 14.00 14.35
C ARG A 93 -4.16 14.67 13.50
N ARG A 94 -2.98 14.08 13.46
CA ARG A 94 -1.82 14.55 12.69
C ARG A 94 -1.07 13.37 12.10
N ALA A 95 -0.76 13.46 10.82
CA ALA A 95 0.02 12.44 10.13
C ALA A 95 1.11 13.05 9.28
N LEU A 96 2.19 12.30 9.05
CA LEU A 96 3.31 12.67 8.21
C LEU A 96 3.36 11.74 7.00
N VAL A 97 3.49 12.32 5.82
CA VAL A 97 3.68 11.62 4.56
C VAL A 97 4.87 12.24 3.80
N THR A 98 5.56 11.47 2.97
CA THR A 98 6.53 12.03 2.02
C THR A 98 5.81 12.76 0.88
N ALA A 99 6.49 13.66 0.19
CA ALA A 99 6.00 14.32 -1.02
C ALA A 99 7.14 14.47 -2.04
N PRO A 100 7.01 13.92 -3.27
CA PRO A 100 5.82 13.22 -3.77
C PRO A 100 5.66 11.81 -3.19
N THR A 101 4.40 11.34 -3.07
CA THR A 101 4.05 9.97 -2.74
C THR A 101 2.63 9.64 -3.22
N PHE A 102 2.12 8.43 -2.95
CA PHE A 102 0.80 8.00 -3.35
C PHE A 102 -0.31 8.87 -2.72
N ALA A 103 -1.17 9.45 -3.56
CA ALA A 103 -2.13 10.46 -3.15
C ALA A 103 -3.20 9.97 -2.15
N GLU A 104 -3.53 8.66 -2.18
CA GLU A 104 -4.57 8.09 -1.31
C GLU A 104 -4.26 8.20 0.18
N TYR A 105 -2.99 8.30 0.58
CA TYR A 105 -2.65 8.50 1.99
C TYR A 105 -3.24 9.83 2.50
N ALA A 106 -2.96 10.91 1.76
CA ALA A 106 -3.49 12.22 2.14
C ALA A 106 -5.03 12.26 2.05
N THR A 107 -5.61 11.70 0.98
CA THR A 107 -7.07 11.63 0.79
C THR A 107 -7.76 10.89 1.95
N ALA A 108 -7.23 9.74 2.36
CA ALA A 108 -7.77 8.98 3.49
C ALA A 108 -7.64 9.74 4.81
N LEU A 109 -6.48 10.33 5.08
CA LEU A 109 -6.22 11.11 6.29
C LEU A 109 -7.13 12.35 6.37
N GLU A 110 -7.26 13.10 5.29
CA GLU A 110 -8.11 14.29 5.21
C GLU A 110 -9.60 13.93 5.39
N SER A 111 -10.03 12.72 4.98
CA SER A 111 -11.42 12.25 5.16
C SER A 111 -11.88 12.13 6.61
N VAL A 112 -10.95 12.06 7.56
CA VAL A 112 -11.23 12.03 9.01
C VAL A 112 -10.85 13.34 9.71
N GLY A 113 -10.54 14.40 8.96
CA GLY A 113 -10.13 15.69 9.50
C GLY A 113 -8.70 15.71 10.05
N CYS A 114 -7.85 14.78 9.63
CA CYS A 114 -6.45 14.72 10.02
C CYS A 114 -5.65 15.86 9.37
N THR A 115 -4.76 16.49 10.15
CA THR A 115 -3.76 17.42 9.60
C THR A 115 -2.64 16.64 8.96
N VAL A 116 -2.48 16.77 7.65
CA VAL A 116 -1.44 16.07 6.88
C VAL A 116 -0.22 16.97 6.72
N GLU A 117 0.88 16.57 7.34
CA GLU A 117 2.20 17.18 7.14
C GLU A 117 2.93 16.49 6.01
N ARG A 118 3.58 17.26 5.14
CA ARG A 118 4.31 16.75 3.99
C ARG A 118 5.80 17.00 4.16
N PHE A 119 6.57 15.91 4.15
CA PHE A 119 8.03 15.98 4.08
C PHE A 119 8.44 15.95 2.60
N PHE A 120 8.90 17.09 2.09
CA PHE A 120 9.27 17.22 0.68
C PHE A 120 10.61 16.53 0.42
N LEU A 121 10.58 15.50 -0.42
CA LEU A 121 11.76 14.83 -0.95
C LEU A 121 12.46 15.76 -1.95
N ARG A 122 13.78 15.69 -2.03
CA ARG A 122 14.59 16.62 -2.82
C ARG A 122 15.08 15.98 -4.11
N GLU A 123 15.01 16.73 -5.20
CA GLU A 123 15.55 16.30 -6.48
C GLU A 123 17.06 16.03 -6.41
N GLN A 124 17.81 16.85 -5.65
CA GLN A 124 19.25 16.70 -5.46
C GLN A 124 19.63 15.40 -4.71
N GLU A 125 18.67 14.77 -4.04
CA GLU A 125 18.80 13.50 -3.34
C GLU A 125 18.06 12.38 -4.13
N ASP A 126 17.79 12.62 -5.41
CA ASP A 126 17.02 11.72 -6.28
C ASP A 126 15.67 11.29 -5.67
N PHE A 127 15.04 12.20 -4.93
CA PHE A 127 13.80 11.97 -4.19
C PHE A 127 13.86 10.78 -3.21
N ALA A 128 15.06 10.42 -2.73
CA ALA A 128 15.22 9.39 -1.72
C ALA A 128 14.76 9.86 -0.34
N VAL A 129 14.24 8.93 0.45
CA VAL A 129 14.03 9.15 1.89
C VAL A 129 15.39 9.06 2.59
N THR A 130 15.71 10.08 3.38
CA THR A 130 16.99 10.17 4.11
C THR A 130 16.76 10.26 5.62
N ASP A 131 17.85 10.23 6.40
CA ASP A 131 17.79 10.37 7.87
C ASP A 131 17.06 11.65 8.32
N ALA A 132 17.02 12.68 7.46
CA ALA A 132 16.26 13.91 7.73
C ALA A 132 14.77 13.66 7.95
N PHE A 133 14.20 12.60 7.33
CA PHE A 133 12.82 12.22 7.55
C PHE A 133 12.55 11.79 9.00
N CYS A 134 13.51 11.11 9.65
CA CYS A 134 13.38 10.72 11.05
C CYS A 134 13.21 11.92 11.98
N ALA A 135 13.86 13.06 11.68
CA ALA A 135 13.74 14.29 12.47
C ALA A 135 12.33 14.92 12.39
N ALA A 136 11.61 14.71 11.30
CA ALA A 136 10.24 15.18 11.13
C ALA A 136 9.23 14.38 11.96
N ILE A 137 9.58 13.15 12.39
CA ILE A 137 8.75 12.31 13.26
C ILE A 137 8.95 12.78 14.69
N ARG A 138 7.92 13.41 15.27
CA ARG A 138 7.97 14.01 16.59
C ARG A 138 6.72 13.68 17.41
N PRO A 139 6.75 13.85 18.73
CA PRO A 139 5.54 13.70 19.56
C PRO A 139 4.37 14.53 19.01
N GLY A 140 3.19 13.91 18.99
CA GLY A 140 1.98 14.52 18.43
C GLY A 140 1.75 14.20 16.93
N VAL A 141 2.65 13.48 16.27
CA VAL A 141 2.39 12.80 14.99
C VAL A 141 1.82 11.43 15.32
N ASP A 142 0.57 11.17 14.95
CA ASP A 142 -0.13 9.92 15.30
C ASP A 142 0.15 8.79 14.29
N MET A 143 0.42 9.15 13.00
CA MET A 143 0.61 8.19 11.93
C MET A 143 1.62 8.68 10.90
N VAL A 144 2.43 7.75 10.38
CA VAL A 144 3.38 7.98 9.29
C VAL A 144 3.10 6.98 8.18
N PHE A 145 3.04 7.44 6.93
CA PHE A 145 3.04 6.56 5.75
C PHE A 145 4.39 6.62 5.06
N LEU A 146 4.93 5.45 4.74
CA LEU A 146 6.14 5.25 3.96
C LEU A 146 5.83 4.30 2.80
N CYS A 147 5.90 4.79 1.56
CA CYS A 147 5.73 3.97 0.36
C CYS A 147 7.07 3.35 -0.04
N GLN A 148 7.12 2.03 -0.18
CA GLN A 148 8.36 1.26 -0.28
C GLN A 148 8.26 0.11 -1.30
N PRO A 149 8.81 0.25 -2.53
CA PRO A 149 9.35 1.47 -3.15
C PRO A 149 8.34 2.59 -3.31
N ASN A 150 8.81 3.85 -3.29
CA ASN A 150 7.92 5.00 -3.36
C ASN A 150 7.28 5.16 -4.74
N ASN A 151 5.99 5.37 -4.78
CA ASN A 151 5.26 5.79 -5.97
C ASN A 151 5.00 7.31 -5.86
N PRO A 152 5.51 8.19 -6.78
CA PRO A 152 5.92 7.84 -8.15
C PRO A 152 7.44 7.70 -8.37
N THR A 153 8.30 7.94 -7.39
CA THR A 153 9.74 8.12 -7.62
C THR A 153 10.50 6.81 -7.87
N GLY A 154 9.94 5.66 -7.47
CA GLY A 154 10.60 4.36 -7.55
C GLY A 154 11.70 4.16 -6.50
N GLN A 155 11.98 5.17 -5.67
CA GLN A 155 13.05 5.10 -4.68
C GLN A 155 12.71 4.12 -3.55
N LEU A 156 13.72 3.35 -3.16
CA LEU A 156 13.68 2.36 -2.09
C LEU A 156 14.49 2.85 -0.90
N ALA A 157 13.88 2.98 0.27
CA ALA A 157 14.63 3.22 1.49
C ALA A 157 15.33 1.92 1.95
N ALA A 158 16.60 2.02 2.31
CA ALA A 158 17.32 0.86 2.85
C ALA A 158 16.68 0.37 4.16
N LEU A 159 16.64 -0.94 4.37
CA LEU A 159 16.01 -1.54 5.56
C LEU A 159 16.51 -0.94 6.89
N PRO A 160 17.83 -0.66 7.09
CA PRO A 160 18.30 0.01 8.31
C PRO A 160 17.66 1.38 8.54
N LEU A 161 17.34 2.14 7.48
CA LEU A 161 16.63 3.41 7.60
C LEU A 161 15.16 3.18 7.99
N VAL A 162 14.50 2.15 7.43
CA VAL A 162 13.13 1.78 7.82
C VAL A 162 13.06 1.39 9.30
N GLU A 163 14.05 0.63 9.79
CA GLU A 163 14.20 0.32 11.23
C GLU A 163 14.37 1.58 12.08
N GLN A 164 15.18 2.53 11.63
CA GLN A 164 15.39 3.78 12.34
C GLN A 164 14.09 4.60 12.40
N ILE A 165 13.34 4.66 11.29
CA ILE A 165 12.02 5.29 11.22
C ILE A 165 11.07 4.60 12.21
N LEU A 166 11.02 3.27 12.24
CA LEU A 166 10.15 2.52 13.15
C LEU A 166 10.51 2.80 14.61
N ARG A 167 11.79 2.77 14.97
CA ARG A 167 12.26 3.10 16.33
C ARG A 167 11.86 4.54 16.71
N ARG A 168 11.98 5.47 15.77
CA ARG A 168 11.56 6.85 16.01
C ARG A 168 10.05 6.97 16.20
N CYS A 169 9.27 6.28 15.38
CA CYS A 169 7.81 6.20 15.53
C CYS A 169 7.43 5.62 16.90
N ALA A 170 8.05 4.51 17.30
CA ALA A 170 7.79 3.88 18.59
C ALA A 170 8.08 4.84 19.76
N ALA A 171 9.20 5.57 19.72
CA ALA A 171 9.56 6.55 20.75
C ALA A 171 8.57 7.73 20.82
N CYS A 172 7.82 8.01 19.75
CA CYS A 172 6.81 9.07 19.70
C CYS A 172 5.38 8.58 19.90
N GLY A 173 5.16 7.26 20.06
CA GLY A 173 3.82 6.67 20.10
C GLY A 173 3.09 6.70 18.75
N THR A 174 3.81 6.82 17.67
CA THR A 174 3.33 6.96 16.28
C THR A 174 3.13 5.59 15.64
N LEU A 175 2.08 5.42 14.84
CA LEU A 175 1.90 4.24 13.98
C LEU A 175 2.67 4.44 12.68
N LEU A 176 3.57 3.51 12.34
CA LEU A 176 4.21 3.45 11.03
C LEU A 176 3.40 2.53 10.09
N VAL A 177 3.05 3.01 8.92
CA VAL A 177 2.44 2.24 7.84
C VAL A 177 3.40 2.20 6.67
N VAL A 178 3.93 1.02 6.37
CA VAL A 178 4.82 0.77 5.23
C VAL A 178 4.03 0.15 4.11
N ASP A 179 3.96 0.82 2.97
CA ASP A 179 3.24 0.33 1.79
C ASP A 179 4.22 -0.38 0.85
N GLU A 180 4.19 -1.71 0.87
CA GLU A 180 5.02 -2.59 0.06
C GLU A 180 4.32 -3.09 -1.21
N CYS A 181 3.30 -2.41 -1.71
CA CYS A 181 2.54 -2.84 -2.90
C CYS A 181 3.38 -2.99 -4.17
N PHE A 182 4.55 -2.35 -4.23
CA PHE A 182 5.48 -2.45 -5.34
C PHE A 182 6.73 -3.27 -5.02
N LEU A 183 6.90 -3.71 -3.79
CA LEU A 183 8.15 -4.35 -3.35
C LEU A 183 8.42 -5.66 -4.10
N ASP A 184 7.39 -6.45 -4.37
CA ASP A 184 7.51 -7.76 -5.02
C ASP A 184 7.98 -7.68 -6.50
N PHE A 185 8.10 -6.48 -7.09
CA PHE A 185 8.77 -6.28 -8.39
C PHE A 185 10.29 -6.40 -8.32
N LEU A 186 10.87 -6.31 -7.13
CA LEU A 186 12.32 -6.45 -6.93
C LEU A 186 12.69 -7.93 -6.85
N PRO A 187 13.71 -8.39 -7.57
CA PRO A 187 14.15 -9.78 -7.49
C PRO A 187 14.59 -10.19 -6.08
N ASP A 188 15.14 -9.26 -5.33
CA ASP A 188 15.66 -9.41 -3.97
C ASP A 188 14.73 -8.80 -2.91
N HIS A 189 13.43 -8.68 -3.20
CA HIS A 189 12.42 -8.07 -2.32
C HIS A 189 12.46 -8.58 -0.88
N ALA A 190 12.84 -9.84 -0.67
CA ALA A 190 12.95 -10.44 0.66
C ALA A 190 13.99 -9.74 1.55
N LEU A 191 14.99 -9.06 0.97
CA LEU A 191 16.01 -8.29 1.71
C LEU A 191 15.53 -6.88 2.11
N HIS A 192 14.41 -6.43 1.56
CA HIS A 192 13.94 -5.06 1.69
C HIS A 192 12.61 -4.94 2.43
N THR A 193 11.94 -6.05 2.70
CA THR A 193 10.65 -6.05 3.42
C THR A 193 10.84 -5.70 4.90
N ALA A 194 9.95 -4.85 5.40
CA ALA A 194 9.86 -4.54 6.83
C ALA A 194 9.25 -5.69 7.67
N LYS A 195 8.91 -6.83 7.05
CA LYS A 195 8.25 -7.95 7.72
C LYS A 195 9.02 -8.48 8.94
N GLY A 196 10.36 -8.50 8.86
CA GLY A 196 11.21 -8.90 9.98
C GLY A 196 11.10 -7.99 11.21
N LEU A 197 10.52 -6.80 11.06
CA LEU A 197 10.34 -5.80 12.12
C LEU A 197 8.97 -5.88 12.81
N LEU A 198 8.10 -6.80 12.37
CA LEU A 198 6.80 -7.01 13.03
C LEU A 198 7.02 -7.43 14.49
N GLY A 199 6.35 -6.71 15.42
CA GLY A 199 6.52 -6.92 16.85
C GLY A 199 7.50 -5.97 17.55
N GLU A 200 8.34 -5.24 16.81
CA GLU A 200 9.28 -4.27 17.40
C GLU A 200 8.65 -2.90 17.72
N GLY A 201 7.42 -2.68 17.27
CA GLY A 201 6.71 -1.41 17.47
C GLY A 201 5.34 -1.38 16.81
N ASN A 202 4.78 -0.18 16.73
CA ASN A 202 3.51 0.05 16.03
C ASN A 202 3.74 0.05 14.52
N LEU A 203 3.72 -1.11 13.87
CA LEU A 203 3.96 -1.28 12.44
C LEU A 203 2.75 -1.94 11.77
N VAL A 204 2.35 -1.40 10.62
CA VAL A 204 1.45 -2.04 9.66
C VAL A 204 2.14 -2.08 8.30
N ILE A 205 2.12 -3.23 7.63
CA ILE A 205 2.64 -3.39 6.28
C ILE A 205 1.46 -3.63 5.35
N LEU A 206 1.37 -2.86 4.25
CA LEU A 206 0.34 -3.01 3.23
C LEU A 206 0.91 -3.75 2.02
N LYS A 207 0.18 -4.73 1.51
CA LYS A 207 0.50 -5.45 0.27
C LYS A 207 -0.75 -5.59 -0.61
N ALA A 208 -0.55 -5.66 -1.93
CA ALA A 208 -1.65 -5.83 -2.87
C ALA A 208 -1.24 -6.66 -4.08
N PHE A 209 -2.15 -7.49 -4.56
CA PHE A 209 -1.98 -8.26 -5.79
C PHE A 209 -2.26 -7.43 -7.07
N THR A 210 -2.68 -6.18 -6.90
CA THR A 210 -3.07 -5.27 -7.98
C THR A 210 -1.98 -5.07 -9.03
N LYS A 211 -0.73 -4.92 -8.58
CA LYS A 211 0.37 -4.42 -9.39
C LYS A 211 1.11 -5.54 -10.11
N LEU A 212 1.88 -6.35 -9.38
CA LEU A 212 2.69 -7.42 -9.94
C LEU A 212 1.85 -8.50 -10.65
N TYR A 213 0.73 -8.87 -10.06
CA TYR A 213 -0.13 -9.94 -10.59
C TYR A 213 -1.23 -9.45 -11.54
N GLY A 214 -1.22 -8.17 -11.94
CA GLY A 214 -2.22 -7.63 -12.88
C GLY A 214 -3.67 -7.75 -12.40
N MET A 215 -3.90 -7.82 -11.07
CA MET A 215 -5.22 -8.06 -10.47
C MET A 215 -5.97 -6.76 -10.13
N ALA A 216 -5.76 -5.70 -10.92
CA ALA A 216 -6.36 -4.40 -10.63
C ALA A 216 -7.89 -4.43 -10.53
N GLY A 217 -8.56 -5.21 -11.37
CA GLY A 217 -10.01 -5.37 -11.38
C GLY A 217 -10.55 -6.30 -10.28
N VAL A 218 -9.71 -7.17 -9.71
CA VAL A 218 -10.12 -8.15 -8.67
C VAL A 218 -10.24 -7.50 -7.29
N ARG A 219 -9.49 -6.43 -7.05
CA ARG A 219 -9.50 -5.67 -5.80
C ARG A 219 -9.12 -6.51 -4.58
N LEU A 220 -7.92 -7.08 -4.57
CA LEU A 220 -7.41 -7.87 -3.46
C LEU A 220 -6.12 -7.27 -2.91
N GLY A 221 -6.09 -7.11 -1.58
CA GLY A 221 -4.92 -6.68 -0.81
C GLY A 221 -4.99 -7.20 0.63
N TYR A 222 -3.90 -7.03 1.37
CA TYR A 222 -3.82 -7.42 2.79
C TYR A 222 -2.83 -6.53 3.54
N ALA A 223 -2.98 -6.56 4.82
CA ALA A 223 -2.08 -5.89 5.75
C ALA A 223 -1.69 -6.86 6.85
#